data_d27e975d8226a06c9f1decfe07be5df1
#
_entry.id   d27e975d8226a06c9f1decfe07be5df1
#
_cell.length_a   1.000
_cell.length_b   1.000
_cell.length_c   1.000
_cell.angle_alpha   90.00
_cell.angle_beta   90.00
_cell.angle_gamma   90.00
#
_symmetry.space_group_name_H-M   'P 1'
#
loop_
_entity.id
_entity.type
_entity.pdbx_description
1 polymer ?
#
loop_
_entity_poly.entity_id
_entity_poly.type
_entity_poly.pdbx_seq_one_letter_code
_entity_poly.pdbx_strand_id
1 'polypeptide(L)'
;VTTMFSGYAVGGVMAALLGAWFTPSFGWQIMFFIAGIPLLLLPVIWKFLPESLTFIVQQNRQAEARKIVRRLSPVVMVKEDTTFELHQVDVPESANVVSLFKRGRAVNTLLFWVAFFTCLLTMYALSSWLPKLMMAAGYSMDNSLMFMMVMNIGAVIGIVGGGILADRFHLKPVLMCLGMMGAVVMSLMGFQSNQFLLYILVFLAGAASIGSQMLLYSYVAQYYPLAVR
;
A
#
# COMPACT_ATOMS: atom_id res chain seq x y z
N VAL A 1 3.20 6.32 6.86
CA VAL A 1 3.03 4.95 6.31
C VAL A 1 2.34 5.01 4.97
N THR A 2 1.16 5.62 4.84
CA THR A 2 0.39 5.72 3.57
C THR A 2 1.18 6.37 2.43
N THR A 3 1.93 7.45 2.71
CA THR A 3 2.80 8.11 1.72
C THR A 3 3.88 7.16 1.15
N MET A 4 4.40 6.25 1.96
CA MET A 4 5.37 5.25 1.50
C MET A 4 4.74 4.27 0.51
N PHE A 5 3.49 3.87 0.75
CA PHE A 5 2.76 2.97 -0.13
C PHE A 5 2.31 3.62 -1.45
N SER A 6 2.24 4.96 -1.54
CA SER A 6 1.93 5.63 -2.82
C SER A 6 2.95 5.30 -3.91
N GLY A 7 4.20 4.98 -3.53
CA GLY A 7 5.23 4.50 -4.45
C GLY A 7 4.83 3.26 -5.25
N TYR A 8 4.03 2.35 -4.67
CA TYR A 8 3.50 1.17 -5.37
C TYR A 8 2.62 1.58 -6.55
N ALA A 9 1.68 2.50 -6.32
CA ALA A 9 0.75 2.93 -7.37
C ALA A 9 1.46 3.81 -8.43
N VAL A 10 2.42 4.64 -8.03
CA VAL A 10 3.29 5.39 -8.97
C VAL A 10 4.08 4.42 -9.85
N GLY A 11 4.65 3.35 -9.26
CA GLY A 11 5.31 2.30 -10.01
C GLY A 11 4.39 1.63 -11.03
N GLY A 12 3.13 1.40 -10.68
CA GLY A 12 2.10 0.88 -11.60
C GLY A 12 1.81 1.81 -12.78
N VAL A 13 1.71 3.12 -12.54
CA VAL A 13 1.57 4.12 -13.61
C VAL A 13 2.80 4.11 -14.53
N MET A 14 3.99 4.13 -13.96
CA MET A 14 5.23 4.08 -14.73
C MET A 14 5.34 2.80 -15.56
N ALA A 15 5.02 1.65 -14.99
CA ALA A 15 5.04 0.37 -15.71
C ALA A 15 4.07 0.38 -16.91
N ALA A 16 2.88 0.93 -16.75
CA ALA A 16 1.90 1.06 -17.83
C ALA A 16 2.40 1.99 -18.95
N LEU A 17 2.98 3.15 -18.59
CA LEU A 17 3.53 4.10 -19.56
C LEU A 17 4.73 3.52 -20.32
N LEU A 18 5.68 2.92 -19.60
CA LEU A 18 6.86 2.29 -20.19
C LEU A 18 6.45 1.12 -21.11
N GLY A 19 5.46 0.33 -20.69
CA GLY A 19 4.88 -0.73 -21.51
C GLY A 19 4.28 -0.21 -22.81
N ALA A 20 3.48 0.86 -22.74
CA ALA A 20 2.88 1.46 -23.92
C ALA A 20 3.91 2.03 -24.91
N TRP A 21 5.00 2.62 -24.40
CA TRP A 21 6.01 3.27 -25.25
C TRP A 21 7.04 2.31 -25.83
N PHE A 22 7.56 1.39 -25.01
CA PHE A 22 8.69 0.56 -25.39
C PHE A 22 8.30 -0.79 -25.99
N THR A 23 7.16 -1.38 -25.60
CA THR A 23 6.77 -2.70 -26.09
C THR A 23 6.53 -2.73 -27.61
N PRO A 24 5.91 -1.71 -28.27
CA PRO A 24 5.73 -1.74 -29.72
C PRO A 24 7.04 -1.75 -30.51
N SER A 25 8.08 -1.06 -30.01
CA SER A 25 9.35 -0.89 -30.72
C SER A 25 10.39 -1.96 -30.38
N PHE A 26 10.42 -2.46 -29.15
CA PHE A 26 11.47 -3.35 -28.62
C PHE A 26 10.95 -4.73 -28.19
N GLY A 27 9.66 -4.97 -28.31
CA GLY A 27 9.04 -6.21 -27.86
C GLY A 27 8.86 -6.25 -26.32
N TRP A 28 8.19 -7.30 -25.83
CA TRP A 28 7.85 -7.46 -24.42
C TRP A 28 9.07 -7.70 -23.52
N GLN A 29 10.18 -8.16 -24.07
CA GLN A 29 11.40 -8.46 -23.33
C GLN A 29 12.02 -7.23 -22.67
N ILE A 30 11.84 -6.04 -23.26
CA ILE A 30 12.36 -4.78 -22.73
C ILE A 30 11.84 -4.50 -21.32
N MET A 31 10.60 -4.92 -21.03
CA MET A 31 9.99 -4.71 -19.71
C MET A 31 10.75 -5.41 -18.58
N PHE A 32 11.35 -6.58 -18.86
CA PHE A 32 12.18 -7.28 -17.88
C PHE A 32 13.52 -6.57 -17.64
N PHE A 33 14.13 -6.00 -18.68
CA PHE A 33 15.35 -5.21 -18.54
C PHE A 33 15.08 -3.93 -17.74
N ILE A 34 13.99 -3.23 -18.03
CA ILE A 34 13.57 -2.04 -17.27
C ILE A 34 13.29 -2.41 -15.81
N ALA A 35 12.60 -3.52 -15.54
CA ALA A 35 12.35 -4.00 -14.18
C ALA A 35 13.64 -4.38 -13.42
N GLY A 36 14.74 -4.65 -14.13
CA GLY A 36 16.05 -4.89 -13.54
C GLY A 36 16.78 -3.62 -13.08
N ILE A 37 16.45 -2.43 -13.63
CA ILE A 37 17.12 -1.16 -13.29
C ILE A 37 17.11 -0.85 -11.79
N PRO A 38 16.02 -1.04 -11.02
CA PRO A 38 16.02 -0.81 -9.59
C PRO A 38 17.07 -1.64 -8.83
N LEU A 39 17.48 -2.79 -9.34
CA LEU A 39 18.55 -3.59 -8.72
C LEU A 39 19.89 -2.85 -8.71
N LEU A 40 20.14 -1.98 -9.69
CA LEU A 40 21.33 -1.13 -9.74
C LEU A 40 21.32 -0.05 -8.65
N LEU A 41 20.16 0.25 -8.09
CA LEU A 41 20.02 1.19 -6.97
C LEU A 41 20.32 0.55 -5.61
N LEU A 42 20.38 -0.78 -5.50
CA LEU A 42 20.65 -1.48 -4.24
C LEU A 42 21.94 -1.01 -3.53
N PRO A 43 23.09 -0.87 -4.21
CA PRO A 43 24.31 -0.38 -3.55
C PRO A 43 24.14 1.06 -3.01
N VAL A 44 23.37 1.89 -3.73
CA VAL A 44 23.07 3.26 -3.33
C VAL A 44 22.17 3.26 -2.10
N ILE A 45 21.11 2.46 -2.12
CA ILE A 45 20.17 2.28 -0.99
C ILE A 45 20.94 1.79 0.24
N TRP A 46 21.77 0.78 0.10
CA TRP A 46 22.57 0.22 1.19
C TRP A 46 23.49 1.26 1.83
N LYS A 47 24.08 2.13 1.03
CA LYS A 47 24.99 3.19 1.51
C LYS A 47 24.26 4.35 2.23
N PHE A 48 23.05 4.69 1.78
CA PHE A 48 22.32 5.87 2.25
C PHE A 48 21.18 5.55 3.22
N LEU A 49 20.69 4.31 3.26
CA LEU A 49 19.61 3.94 4.16
C LEU A 49 20.16 3.77 5.59
N PRO A 50 19.70 4.58 6.57
CA PRO A 50 20.12 4.42 7.95
C PRO A 50 19.56 3.11 8.53
N GLU A 51 20.31 2.51 9.44
CA GLU A 51 19.83 1.35 10.19
C GLU A 51 18.56 1.68 11.00
N SER A 52 17.72 0.68 11.23
CA SER A 52 16.52 0.82 12.03
C SER A 52 16.87 1.28 13.44
N LEU A 53 16.16 2.31 13.95
CA LEU A 53 16.34 2.80 15.32
C LEU A 53 16.19 1.67 16.37
N THR A 54 15.22 0.79 16.17
CA THR A 54 14.98 -0.37 17.03
C THR A 54 16.19 -1.29 17.07
N PHE A 55 16.81 -1.57 15.93
CA PHE A 55 18.00 -2.42 15.83
C PHE A 55 19.22 -1.80 16.52
N ILE A 56 19.43 -0.49 16.33
CA ILE A 56 20.53 0.27 16.95
C ILE A 56 20.39 0.29 18.49
N VAL A 57 19.16 0.46 18.99
CA VAL A 57 18.87 0.44 20.43
C VAL A 57 19.07 -0.96 20.99
N GLN A 58 18.66 -2.03 20.28
CA GLN A 58 18.92 -3.42 20.68
C GLN A 58 20.42 -3.74 20.80
N GLN A 59 21.25 -3.16 19.93
CA GLN A 59 22.70 -3.29 19.98
C GLN A 59 23.36 -2.38 21.02
N ASN A 60 22.58 -1.65 21.83
CA ASN A 60 23.07 -0.69 22.83
C ASN A 60 23.94 0.45 22.25
N ARG A 61 23.79 0.76 20.95
CA ARG A 61 24.52 1.84 20.25
C ARG A 61 23.83 3.18 20.50
N GLN A 62 23.82 3.64 21.77
CA GLN A 62 23.06 4.81 22.22
C GLN A 62 23.47 6.13 21.53
N ALA A 63 24.76 6.29 21.20
CA ALA A 63 25.26 7.50 20.52
C ALA A 63 24.65 7.66 19.11
N GLU A 64 24.51 6.56 18.38
CA GLU A 64 23.90 6.57 17.04
C GLU A 64 22.39 6.75 17.11
N ALA A 65 21.75 6.10 18.08
CA ALA A 65 20.32 6.30 18.34
C ALA A 65 20.00 7.78 18.57
N ARG A 66 20.78 8.47 19.41
CA ARG A 66 20.64 9.92 19.65
C ARG A 66 20.80 10.75 18.38
N LYS A 67 21.78 10.41 17.53
CA LYS A 67 22.01 11.12 16.26
C LYS A 67 20.82 10.97 15.30
N ILE A 68 20.24 9.80 15.22
CA ILE A 68 19.08 9.52 14.36
C ILE A 68 17.84 10.24 14.89
N VAL A 69 17.57 10.16 16.20
CA VAL A 69 16.41 10.84 16.80
C VAL A 69 16.49 12.35 16.65
N ARG A 70 17.67 12.96 16.82
CA ARG A 70 17.87 14.40 16.56
C ARG A 70 17.59 14.78 15.09
N ARG A 71 17.88 13.88 14.14
CA ARG A 71 17.56 14.09 12.73
C ARG A 71 16.07 13.96 12.41
N LEU A 72 15.41 12.98 13.00
CA LEU A 72 14.00 12.69 12.73
C LEU A 72 13.05 13.65 13.44
N SER A 73 13.43 14.13 14.60
CA SER A 73 12.58 14.98 15.43
C SER A 73 13.38 16.13 16.04
N PRO A 74 13.61 17.21 15.27
CA PRO A 74 14.38 18.38 15.73
C PRO A 74 13.76 19.07 16.96
N VAL A 75 12.46 18.85 17.20
CA VAL A 75 11.70 19.44 18.32
C VAL A 75 12.02 18.73 19.65
N VAL A 76 12.47 17.49 19.61
CA VAL A 76 12.80 16.73 20.82
C VAL A 76 14.23 17.06 21.25
N MET A 77 14.36 17.74 22.40
CA MET A 77 15.66 18.00 23.01
C MET A 77 16.25 16.70 23.57
N VAL A 78 17.07 16.03 22.76
CA VAL A 78 17.83 14.84 23.19
C VAL A 78 19.12 15.30 23.87
N LYS A 79 19.18 15.16 25.21
CA LYS A 79 20.40 15.41 26.00
C LYS A 79 21.44 14.32 25.74
N GLU A 80 22.71 14.60 26.05
CA GLU A 80 23.80 13.61 25.87
C GLU A 80 23.65 12.38 26.75
N ASP A 81 23.00 12.53 27.89
CA ASP A 81 22.73 11.43 28.85
C ASP A 81 21.42 10.69 28.57
N THR A 82 20.68 11.04 27.50
CA THR A 82 19.43 10.36 27.17
C THR A 82 19.72 8.93 26.73
N THR A 83 19.24 7.95 27.49
CA THR A 83 19.25 6.54 27.13
C THR A 83 17.92 6.16 26.49
N PHE A 84 18.00 5.47 25.38
CA PHE A 84 16.81 4.89 24.73
C PHE A 84 16.72 3.44 25.15
N GLU A 85 15.62 3.11 25.79
CA GLU A 85 15.27 1.72 26.08
C GLU A 85 14.10 1.33 25.20
N LEU A 86 14.19 0.16 24.60
CA LEU A 86 13.02 -0.43 23.99
C LEU A 86 12.10 -0.79 25.15
N HIS A 87 10.92 -0.19 25.17
CA HIS A 87 9.89 -0.64 26.10
C HIS A 87 9.68 -2.14 25.83
N GLN A 88 10.26 -2.95 26.69
CA GLN A 88 10.05 -4.40 26.69
C GLN A 88 8.58 -4.61 27.03
N VAL A 89 7.74 -4.55 25.99
CA VAL A 89 6.48 -5.26 26.06
C VAL A 89 6.90 -6.71 26.24
N ASP A 90 6.57 -7.32 27.37
CA ASP A 90 6.73 -8.75 27.61
C ASP A 90 6.23 -9.48 26.37
N VAL A 91 7.16 -9.73 25.43
CA VAL A 91 6.89 -10.57 24.28
C VAL A 91 6.91 -11.98 24.84
N PRO A 92 5.79 -12.66 25.00
CA PRO A 92 5.82 -14.06 25.41
C PRO A 92 6.75 -14.77 24.43
N GLU A 93 7.68 -15.57 24.90
CA GLU A 93 8.67 -16.32 24.11
C GLU A 93 8.09 -17.15 22.96
N SER A 94 6.77 -17.24 22.87
CA SER A 94 6.02 -17.83 21.79
C SER A 94 4.90 -16.89 21.32
N ALA A 95 5.22 -15.96 20.40
CA ALA A 95 4.21 -15.27 19.62
C ALA A 95 3.57 -16.26 18.62
N ASN A 96 2.80 -17.21 19.13
CA ASN A 96 2.08 -18.19 18.32
C ASN A 96 0.87 -17.50 17.64
N VAL A 97 0.53 -17.93 16.41
CA VAL A 97 -0.67 -17.51 15.67
C VAL A 97 -1.94 -17.62 16.55
N VAL A 98 -1.94 -18.57 17.49
CA VAL A 98 -3.00 -18.77 18.50
C VAL A 98 -3.20 -17.51 19.38
N SER A 99 -2.18 -16.70 19.59
CA SER A 99 -2.28 -15.46 20.39
C SER A 99 -3.17 -14.39 19.74
N LEU A 100 -3.32 -14.43 18.42
CA LEU A 100 -4.23 -13.55 17.65
C LEU A 100 -5.70 -13.83 17.99
N PHE A 101 -6.02 -15.07 18.38
CA PHE A 101 -7.38 -15.52 18.70
C PHE A 101 -7.71 -15.45 20.21
N LYS A 102 -6.70 -15.20 21.05
CA LYS A 102 -6.92 -15.08 22.51
C LYS A 102 -7.53 -13.71 22.88
N ARG A 103 -8.09 -13.62 24.09
CA ARG A 103 -8.65 -12.40 24.70
C ARG A 103 -9.82 -11.78 23.91
N GLY A 104 -10.67 -12.59 23.30
CA GLY A 104 -11.88 -12.13 22.59
C GLY A 104 -11.59 -11.48 21.23
N ARG A 105 -10.37 -11.58 20.68
CA ARG A 105 -10.00 -10.99 19.39
C ARG A 105 -10.32 -11.88 18.18
N ALA A 106 -10.75 -13.11 18.38
CA ALA A 106 -10.97 -14.09 17.33
C ALA A 106 -11.89 -13.56 16.21
N VAL A 107 -13.02 -12.95 16.57
CA VAL A 107 -13.97 -12.40 15.60
C VAL A 107 -13.33 -11.29 14.76
N ASN A 108 -12.61 -10.35 15.41
CA ASN A 108 -11.96 -9.27 14.71
C ASN A 108 -10.82 -9.76 13.80
N THR A 109 -10.07 -10.78 14.23
CA THR A 109 -9.04 -11.43 13.41
C THR A 109 -9.63 -12.06 12.15
N LEU A 110 -10.76 -12.78 12.28
CA LEU A 110 -11.46 -13.36 11.13
C LEU A 110 -12.01 -12.27 10.20
N LEU A 111 -12.59 -11.20 10.76
CA LEU A 111 -13.05 -10.05 9.96
C LEU A 111 -11.91 -9.38 9.20
N PHE A 112 -10.76 -9.23 9.81
CA PHE A 112 -9.57 -8.72 9.09
C PHE A 112 -9.12 -9.66 7.97
N TRP A 113 -9.12 -10.97 8.19
CA TRP A 113 -8.78 -11.93 7.14
C TRP A 113 -9.75 -11.85 5.96
N VAL A 114 -11.06 -11.78 6.23
CA VAL A 114 -12.08 -11.59 5.17
C VAL A 114 -11.87 -10.26 4.45
N ALA A 115 -11.60 -9.17 5.18
CA ALA A 115 -11.34 -7.86 4.59
C ALA A 115 -10.09 -7.87 3.70
N PHE A 116 -8.97 -8.45 4.17
CA PHE A 116 -7.77 -8.60 3.35
C PHE A 116 -8.01 -9.47 2.13
N PHE A 117 -8.67 -10.61 2.30
CA PHE A 117 -9.01 -11.49 1.18
C PHE A 117 -9.82 -10.75 0.12
N THR A 118 -10.86 -10.01 0.53
CA THR A 118 -11.71 -9.24 -0.39
C THR A 118 -10.92 -8.13 -1.09
N CYS A 119 -10.10 -7.36 -0.34
CA CYS A 119 -9.26 -6.31 -0.92
C CYS A 119 -8.26 -6.88 -1.94
N LEU A 120 -7.56 -7.97 -1.61
CA LEU A 120 -6.61 -8.61 -2.50
C LEU A 120 -7.30 -9.21 -3.72
N LEU A 121 -8.41 -9.93 -3.52
CA LEU A 121 -9.20 -10.48 -4.61
C LEU A 121 -9.59 -9.39 -5.61
N THR A 122 -10.13 -8.29 -5.11
CA THR A 122 -10.54 -7.15 -5.93
C THR A 122 -9.37 -6.51 -6.66
N MET A 123 -8.26 -6.27 -5.95
CA MET A 123 -7.05 -5.67 -6.53
C MET A 123 -6.49 -6.54 -7.66
N TYR A 124 -6.32 -7.85 -7.42
CA TYR A 124 -5.77 -8.77 -8.42
C TYR A 124 -6.76 -9.02 -9.56
N ALA A 125 -8.06 -9.11 -9.28
CA ALA A 125 -9.08 -9.23 -10.30
C ALA A 125 -9.05 -8.03 -11.25
N LEU A 126 -9.06 -6.80 -10.72
CA LEU A 126 -8.96 -5.59 -11.55
C LEU A 126 -7.65 -5.52 -12.30
N SER A 127 -6.51 -5.70 -11.63
CA SER A 127 -5.20 -5.56 -12.27
C SER A 127 -4.96 -6.59 -13.39
N SER A 128 -5.44 -7.82 -13.23
CA SER A 128 -5.20 -8.91 -14.18
C SER A 128 -6.28 -9.00 -15.26
N TRP A 129 -7.52 -8.72 -14.91
CA TRP A 129 -8.66 -8.96 -15.80
C TRP A 129 -9.17 -7.71 -16.47
N LEU A 130 -8.99 -6.51 -15.90
CA LEU A 130 -9.51 -5.26 -16.48
C LEU A 130 -9.09 -5.08 -17.94
N PRO A 131 -7.80 -5.21 -18.33
CA PRO A 131 -7.44 -5.08 -19.75
C PRO A 131 -8.11 -6.12 -20.64
N LYS A 132 -8.19 -7.37 -20.18
CA LYS A 132 -8.84 -8.46 -20.93
C LYS A 132 -10.35 -8.24 -21.09
N LEU A 133 -11.00 -7.77 -20.02
CA LEU A 133 -12.44 -7.46 -20.05
C LEU A 133 -12.74 -6.30 -21.00
N MET A 134 -11.89 -5.27 -21.00
CA MET A 134 -12.06 -4.14 -21.92
C MET A 134 -11.84 -4.55 -23.38
N MET A 135 -10.86 -5.41 -23.64
CA MET A 135 -10.67 -5.99 -24.99
C MET A 135 -11.87 -6.86 -25.41
N ALA A 136 -12.39 -7.68 -24.51
CA ALA A 136 -13.60 -8.48 -24.76
C ALA A 136 -14.85 -7.61 -24.97
N ALA A 137 -14.91 -6.41 -24.38
CA ALA A 137 -15.93 -5.41 -24.58
C ALA A 137 -15.77 -4.61 -25.91
N GLY A 138 -14.74 -4.94 -26.72
CA GLY A 138 -14.50 -4.33 -28.04
C GLY A 138 -13.53 -3.14 -28.04
N TYR A 139 -12.89 -2.81 -26.91
CA TYR A 139 -11.87 -1.76 -26.87
C TYR A 139 -10.53 -2.26 -27.42
N SER A 140 -9.76 -1.36 -28.06
CA SER A 140 -8.41 -1.67 -28.54
C SER A 140 -7.46 -1.97 -27.38
N MET A 141 -6.32 -2.62 -27.67
CA MET A 141 -5.28 -2.91 -26.69
C MET A 141 -4.78 -1.63 -26.01
N ASP A 142 -4.55 -0.57 -26.79
CA ASP A 142 -4.07 0.72 -26.27
C ASP A 142 -5.06 1.35 -25.30
N ASN A 143 -6.35 1.35 -25.65
CA ASN A 143 -7.41 1.83 -24.75
C ASN A 143 -7.51 0.98 -23.49
N SER A 144 -7.28 -0.32 -23.59
CA SER A 144 -7.29 -1.21 -22.43
C SER A 144 -6.14 -0.94 -21.46
N LEU A 145 -4.96 -0.59 -21.97
CA LEU A 145 -3.82 -0.13 -21.15
C LEU A 145 -4.10 1.24 -20.52
N MET A 146 -4.78 2.13 -21.22
CA MET A 146 -5.23 3.42 -20.66
C MET A 146 -6.16 3.24 -19.45
N PHE A 147 -7.09 2.29 -19.49
CA PHE A 147 -7.91 1.96 -18.31
C PHE A 147 -7.06 1.54 -17.11
N MET A 148 -6.02 0.74 -17.33
CA MET A 148 -5.10 0.32 -16.28
C MET A 148 -4.31 1.51 -15.71
N MET A 149 -3.87 2.43 -16.56
CA MET A 149 -3.19 3.66 -16.14
C MET A 149 -4.11 4.52 -15.27
N VAL A 150 -5.35 4.76 -15.72
CA VAL A 150 -6.36 5.54 -15.00
C VAL A 150 -6.68 4.90 -13.63
N MET A 151 -6.77 3.57 -13.55
CA MET A 151 -6.95 2.83 -12.30
C MET A 151 -5.79 3.11 -11.32
N ASN A 152 -4.53 3.06 -11.79
CA ASN A 152 -3.37 3.32 -10.95
C ASN A 152 -3.30 4.78 -10.50
N ILE A 153 -3.68 5.75 -11.34
CA ILE A 153 -3.79 7.16 -10.93
C ILE A 153 -4.85 7.30 -9.82
N GLY A 154 -6.00 6.65 -9.99
CA GLY A 154 -7.02 6.56 -8.94
C GLY A 154 -6.47 5.98 -7.64
N ALA A 155 -5.68 4.92 -7.73
CA ALA A 155 -5.02 4.29 -6.58
C ALA A 155 -4.08 5.26 -5.83
N VAL A 156 -3.25 6.05 -6.53
CA VAL A 156 -2.39 7.08 -5.91
C VAL A 156 -3.25 8.05 -5.11
N ILE A 157 -4.31 8.56 -5.73
CA ILE A 157 -5.20 9.53 -5.10
C ILE A 157 -5.95 8.91 -3.92
N GLY A 158 -6.39 7.66 -4.06
CA GLY A 158 -7.04 6.89 -3.00
C GLY A 158 -6.13 6.66 -1.78
N ILE A 159 -4.86 6.32 -2.00
CA ILE A 159 -3.88 6.12 -0.93
C ILE A 159 -3.59 7.44 -0.21
N VAL A 160 -3.24 8.48 -0.95
CA VAL A 160 -2.85 9.77 -0.38
C VAL A 160 -4.07 10.47 0.25
N GLY A 161 -5.16 10.58 -0.49
CA GLY A 161 -6.39 11.20 -0.03
C GLY A 161 -7.04 10.44 1.13
N GLY A 162 -7.08 9.11 1.03
CA GLY A 162 -7.55 8.24 2.12
C GLY A 162 -6.71 8.39 3.38
N GLY A 163 -5.38 8.52 3.25
CA GLY A 163 -4.48 8.79 4.37
C GLY A 163 -4.77 10.12 5.04
N ILE A 164 -4.87 11.21 4.27
CA ILE A 164 -5.20 12.55 4.79
C ILE A 164 -6.58 12.57 5.48
N LEU A 165 -7.57 11.90 4.86
CA LEU A 165 -8.90 11.79 5.45
C LEU A 165 -8.89 10.96 6.75
N ALA A 166 -8.10 9.88 6.79
CA ALA A 166 -7.96 9.04 7.97
C ALA A 166 -7.30 9.77 9.14
N ASP A 167 -6.34 10.66 8.87
CA ASP A 167 -5.72 11.52 9.89
C ASP A 167 -6.73 12.53 10.45
N ARG A 168 -7.70 12.98 9.64
CA ARG A 168 -8.72 13.96 10.06
C ARG A 168 -9.98 13.34 10.68
N PHE A 169 -10.47 12.23 10.15
CA PHE A 169 -11.76 11.61 10.49
C PHE A 169 -11.65 10.23 11.13
N HIS A 170 -10.47 9.79 11.50
CA HIS A 170 -10.14 8.45 11.95
C HIS A 170 -10.19 7.37 10.84
N LEU A 171 -9.38 6.32 11.03
CA LEU A 171 -9.18 5.24 10.05
C LEU A 171 -10.45 4.44 9.72
N LYS A 172 -11.23 4.08 10.76
CA LYS A 172 -12.39 3.19 10.61
C LYS A 172 -13.47 3.73 9.67
N PRO A 173 -14.02 4.97 9.86
CA PRO A 173 -15.05 5.48 8.97
C PRO A 173 -14.55 5.69 7.54
N VAL A 174 -13.31 6.14 7.35
CA VAL A 174 -12.74 6.33 6.01
C VAL A 174 -12.61 4.98 5.29
N LEU A 175 -12.16 3.95 5.98
CA LEU A 175 -12.08 2.59 5.43
C LEU A 175 -13.47 2.06 5.01
N MET A 176 -14.50 2.28 5.84
CA MET A 176 -15.88 1.90 5.51
C MET A 176 -16.41 2.65 4.29
N CYS A 177 -16.18 3.96 4.21
CA CYS A 177 -16.61 4.78 3.05
C CYS A 177 -15.93 4.32 1.76
N LEU A 178 -14.61 4.09 1.78
CA LEU A 178 -13.89 3.58 0.61
C LEU A 178 -14.36 2.17 0.20
N GLY A 179 -14.62 1.30 1.16
CA GLY A 179 -15.18 -0.05 0.89
C GLY A 179 -16.55 0.01 0.24
N MET A 180 -17.46 0.83 0.77
CA MET A 180 -18.79 1.04 0.19
C MET A 180 -18.71 1.67 -1.20
N MET A 181 -17.87 2.68 -1.37
CA MET A 181 -17.62 3.29 -2.67
C MET A 181 -17.14 2.24 -3.69
N GLY A 182 -16.19 1.37 -3.30
CA GLY A 182 -15.70 0.30 -4.16
C GLY A 182 -16.80 -0.67 -4.58
N ALA A 183 -17.66 -1.10 -3.64
CA ALA A 183 -18.79 -2.00 -3.95
C ALA A 183 -19.77 -1.38 -4.95
N VAL A 184 -20.16 -0.12 -4.73
CA VAL A 184 -21.07 0.62 -5.63
C VAL A 184 -20.44 0.80 -7.02
N VAL A 185 -19.21 1.26 -7.08
CA VAL A 185 -18.50 1.52 -8.34
C VAL A 185 -18.35 0.24 -9.17
N MET A 186 -17.96 -0.87 -8.55
CA MET A 186 -17.82 -2.15 -9.25
C MET A 186 -19.17 -2.68 -9.75
N SER A 187 -20.22 -2.52 -8.97
CA SER A 187 -21.57 -2.90 -9.43
C SER A 187 -21.99 -2.06 -10.66
N LEU A 188 -21.70 -0.75 -10.65
CA LEU A 188 -22.04 0.13 -11.76
C LEU A 188 -21.22 -0.16 -13.03
N MET A 189 -19.97 -0.60 -12.92
CA MET A 189 -19.14 -0.95 -14.07
C MET A 189 -19.78 -2.05 -14.94
N GLY A 190 -20.50 -2.98 -14.34
CA GLY A 190 -21.18 -4.07 -15.08
C GLY A 190 -22.33 -3.61 -15.98
N PHE A 191 -22.87 -2.41 -15.78
CA PHE A 191 -24.02 -1.88 -16.52
C PHE A 191 -23.67 -0.78 -17.53
N GLN A 192 -22.39 -0.36 -17.58
CA GLN A 192 -22.01 0.81 -18.38
C GLN A 192 -21.42 0.44 -19.73
N SER A 193 -21.90 1.14 -20.78
CA SER A 193 -21.36 1.08 -22.14
C SER A 193 -20.64 2.38 -22.54
N ASN A 194 -20.82 3.47 -21.78
CA ASN A 194 -20.19 4.75 -22.10
C ASN A 194 -18.73 4.76 -21.64
N GLN A 195 -17.80 4.91 -22.59
CA GLN A 195 -16.36 4.87 -22.32
C GLN A 195 -15.90 5.92 -21.31
N PHE A 196 -16.41 7.15 -21.40
CA PHE A 196 -16.03 8.22 -20.48
C PHE A 196 -16.44 7.90 -19.04
N LEU A 197 -17.66 7.40 -18.85
CA LEU A 197 -18.14 6.99 -17.54
C LEU A 197 -17.36 5.79 -16.99
N LEU A 198 -16.98 4.85 -17.86
CA LEU A 198 -16.11 3.73 -17.49
C LEU A 198 -14.74 4.21 -16.98
N TYR A 199 -14.11 5.23 -17.58
CA TYR A 199 -12.87 5.81 -17.06
C TYR A 199 -13.05 6.36 -15.66
N ILE A 200 -14.14 7.09 -15.38
CA ILE A 200 -14.44 7.61 -14.04
C ILE A 200 -14.63 6.45 -13.03
N LEU A 201 -15.40 5.44 -13.41
CA LEU A 201 -15.64 4.28 -12.55
C LEU A 201 -14.34 3.50 -12.26
N VAL A 202 -13.51 3.28 -13.28
CA VAL A 202 -12.20 2.61 -13.11
C VAL A 202 -11.26 3.42 -12.22
N PHE A 203 -11.25 4.74 -12.38
CA PHE A 203 -10.51 5.63 -11.48
C PHE A 203 -10.95 5.49 -10.02
N LEU A 204 -12.26 5.54 -9.78
CA LEU A 204 -12.83 5.38 -8.44
C LEU A 204 -12.62 3.95 -7.89
N ALA A 205 -12.68 2.93 -8.74
CA ALA A 205 -12.38 1.55 -8.36
C ALA A 205 -10.93 1.39 -7.90
N GLY A 206 -9.97 2.01 -8.61
CA GLY A 206 -8.58 2.06 -8.20
C GLY A 206 -8.39 2.76 -6.86
N ALA A 207 -9.00 3.93 -6.68
CA ALA A 207 -8.95 4.68 -5.43
C ALA A 207 -9.54 3.89 -4.26
N ALA A 208 -10.68 3.25 -4.46
CA ALA A 208 -11.37 2.48 -3.44
C ALA A 208 -10.60 1.20 -3.06
N SER A 209 -10.19 0.37 -4.04
CA SER A 209 -9.60 -0.94 -3.77
C SER A 209 -8.21 -0.83 -3.15
N ILE A 210 -7.28 -0.13 -3.79
CA ILE A 210 -5.90 -0.02 -3.34
C ILE A 210 -5.81 0.93 -2.13
N GLY A 211 -6.59 2.02 -2.12
CA GLY A 211 -6.70 2.92 -0.99
C GLY A 211 -7.19 2.22 0.29
N SER A 212 -8.27 1.44 0.19
CA SER A 212 -8.77 0.65 1.32
C SER A 212 -7.75 -0.35 1.84
N GLN A 213 -7.04 -1.04 0.96
CA GLN A 213 -6.04 -2.03 1.35
C GLN A 213 -4.91 -1.41 2.16
N MET A 214 -4.38 -0.25 1.74
CA MET A 214 -3.29 0.43 2.43
C MET A 214 -3.72 0.98 3.80
N LEU A 215 -4.96 1.48 3.89
CA LEU A 215 -5.53 1.90 5.17
C LEU A 215 -5.79 0.70 6.10
N LEU A 216 -6.18 -0.45 5.54
CA LEU A 216 -6.40 -1.67 6.31
C LEU A 216 -5.10 -2.17 6.96
N TYR A 217 -3.95 -2.10 6.26
CA TYR A 217 -2.64 -2.38 6.88
C TYR A 217 -2.37 -1.46 8.08
N SER A 218 -2.63 -0.17 7.92
CA SER A 218 -2.45 0.81 9.00
C SER A 218 -3.39 0.56 10.17
N TYR A 219 -4.63 0.16 9.89
CA TYR A 219 -5.63 -0.13 10.91
C TYR A 219 -5.29 -1.39 11.72
N VAL A 220 -4.90 -2.46 11.06
CA VAL A 220 -4.46 -3.70 11.71
C VAL A 220 -3.21 -3.46 12.56
N ALA A 221 -2.29 -2.65 12.04
CA ALA A 221 -1.10 -2.27 12.76
C ALA A 221 -1.39 -1.46 14.05
N GLN A 222 -2.47 -0.71 14.11
CA GLN A 222 -2.90 -0.01 15.33
C GLN A 222 -3.73 -0.90 16.27
N TYR A 223 -4.46 -1.87 15.72
CA TYR A 223 -5.34 -2.74 16.50
C TYR A 223 -4.59 -3.77 17.33
N TYR A 224 -3.53 -4.37 16.77
CA TYR A 224 -2.75 -5.38 17.48
C TYR A 224 -1.64 -4.76 18.31
N PRO A 225 -1.43 -5.24 19.56
CA PRO A 225 -0.29 -4.83 20.39
C PRO A 225 1.03 -5.28 19.75
N LEU A 226 2.11 -4.54 20.03
CA LEU A 226 3.45 -4.79 19.49
C LEU A 226 3.96 -6.22 19.66
N ALA A 227 3.51 -6.91 20.71
CA ALA A 227 3.90 -8.28 21.01
C ALA A 227 3.37 -9.35 20.02
N VAL A 228 2.35 -9.02 19.23
CA VAL A 228 1.69 -9.95 18.27
C VAL A 228 1.60 -9.40 16.85
N ARG A 229 2.27 -8.28 16.60
CA ARG A 229 2.27 -7.51 15.35
C ARG A 229 3.26 -8.04 14.31
#